data_7d9f80b087751dd252e33757afafd9e8
#
_entry.id   7d9f80b087751dd252e33757afafd9e8
#
_cell.length_a   1.000
_cell.length_b   1.000
_cell.length_c   1.000
_cell.angle_alpha   90.00
_cell.angle_beta   90.00
_cell.angle_gamma   90.00
#
_symmetry.space_group_name_H-M   'P 1'
#
loop_
_entity.id
_entity.type
_entity.pdbx_description
1 polymer ?
#
loop_
_entity_poly.entity_id
_entity_poly.type
_entity_poly.pdbx_seq_one_letter_code
_entity_poly.pdbx_strand_id
1 'polypeptide(L)'
;MISKELLLEIGHEEIPAGYMGPALSQIKEMAQKFLSGAGFKFSKITTIGTPRRMVLCVENLEGKKEAMVELVKILPKIILGISFSKSMRWHNYDIRFARPLRWIVSLYDGKVVHFDFEGIKPDKFSYGHRFLSAGKFEVKDFAQYKQELKNRFVLVDHKERKNLIRAGIEAKGKEFNAQIVSDDKLLEIVNWLVEWPVVLVGSFKKDFLALPKEVLMTSMRSHQKYFSLTDARGNLLPYFITISNMQVEDPKVVVRGNEKVLTARLTDAQFLYNADKKISLAKMAEKLKAVTFAEKLGSMQEKTQRIVKLADFISTLVDRKIKLTAGRAAQLCKADLVSEMVGEFPDLQGTMGKYYAQLSREKTIVAQAVGEHYLPRHAGDILPQTKEGAIVSLADKMDSVAGYFGLGLIPTSTEDPYALRRQILGIIQIVWNKDFYIPLDKLTGKALD
;
A
#
# COMPACT_ATOMS: atom_id res chain seq x y z
N MET A 1 23.60 14.59 36.67
CA MET A 1 24.22 14.94 35.38
C MET A 1 23.08 15.38 34.46
N ILE A 2 23.14 16.58 33.90
CA ILE A 2 22.12 17.03 32.92
C ILE A 2 22.34 16.16 31.69
N SER A 3 21.32 15.40 31.35
CA SER A 3 21.30 14.53 30.15
C SER A 3 21.39 15.40 28.90
N LYS A 4 22.49 15.29 28.17
CA LYS A 4 22.63 15.98 26.88
C LYS A 4 21.78 15.29 25.83
N GLU A 5 20.99 16.07 25.12
CA GLU A 5 20.07 15.59 24.10
C GLU A 5 20.43 16.19 22.74
N LEU A 6 20.35 15.38 21.68
CA LEU A 6 20.38 15.83 20.31
C LEU A 6 18.98 15.75 19.74
N LEU A 7 18.49 16.87 19.20
CA LEU A 7 17.25 16.96 18.46
C LEU A 7 17.50 17.49 17.06
N LEU A 8 17.10 16.72 16.04
CA LEU A 8 17.09 17.13 14.66
C LEU A 8 15.67 17.00 14.11
N GLU A 9 15.07 18.09 13.64
CA GLU A 9 13.85 18.08 12.86
C GLU A 9 14.18 18.50 11.43
N ILE A 10 13.72 17.72 10.46
CA ILE A 10 13.81 18.00 9.03
C ILE A 10 12.40 18.34 8.57
N GLY A 11 12.11 19.62 8.39
CA GLY A 11 10.83 20.13 7.90
C GLY A 11 10.80 20.17 6.37
N HIS A 12 9.71 19.66 5.78
CA HIS A 12 9.57 19.51 4.33
C HIS A 12 8.10 19.66 3.89
N GLU A 13 7.87 19.76 2.58
CA GLU A 13 6.52 19.63 2.01
C GLU A 13 6.04 18.18 2.13
N GLU A 14 4.72 17.93 1.98
CA GLU A 14 4.10 16.63 2.23
C GLU A 14 4.76 15.50 1.42
N ILE A 15 5.42 14.57 2.12
CA ILE A 15 6.05 13.39 1.54
C ILE A 15 5.01 12.26 1.41
N PRO A 16 5.02 11.51 0.30
CA PRO A 16 4.15 10.36 0.13
C PRO A 16 4.23 9.37 1.29
N ALA A 17 3.08 8.90 1.78
CA ALA A 17 2.96 8.04 2.95
C ALA A 17 3.92 6.85 2.97
N GLY A 18 4.10 6.18 1.82
CA GLY A 18 4.98 5.01 1.70
C GLY A 18 6.48 5.29 1.88
N TYR A 19 6.89 6.56 1.89
CA TYR A 19 8.30 6.94 2.08
C TYR A 19 8.66 7.23 3.54
N MET A 20 7.67 7.57 4.38
CA MET A 20 7.94 8.06 5.73
C MET A 20 8.55 6.99 6.65
N GLY A 21 7.95 5.81 6.72
CA GLY A 21 8.48 4.71 7.54
C GLY A 21 9.92 4.32 7.17
N PRO A 22 10.20 4.00 5.90
CA PRO A 22 11.56 3.71 5.43
C PRO A 22 12.56 4.84 5.71
N ALA A 23 12.17 6.11 5.51
CA ALA A 23 13.05 7.25 5.76
C ALA A 23 13.41 7.38 7.25
N LEU A 24 12.44 7.22 8.16
CA LEU A 24 12.70 7.24 9.61
C LEU A 24 13.61 6.09 10.05
N SER A 25 13.50 4.91 9.44
CA SER A 25 14.42 3.78 9.69
C SER A 25 15.84 4.12 9.22
N GLN A 26 16.00 4.66 8.02
CA GLN A 26 17.30 5.10 7.51
C GLN A 26 17.94 6.16 8.39
N ILE A 27 17.17 7.17 8.85
CA ILE A 27 17.67 8.20 9.79
C ILE A 27 18.20 7.54 11.06
N LYS A 28 17.46 6.58 11.63
CA LYS A 28 17.86 5.86 12.84
C LYS A 28 19.16 5.08 12.66
N GLU A 29 19.26 4.31 11.56
CA GLU A 29 20.43 3.50 11.22
C GLU A 29 21.67 4.37 10.97
N MET A 30 21.52 5.47 10.22
CA MET A 30 22.61 6.41 9.96
C MET A 30 23.05 7.13 11.23
N ALA A 31 22.12 7.57 12.06
CA ALA A 31 22.44 8.18 13.35
C ALA A 31 23.22 7.21 14.24
N GLN A 32 22.76 5.96 14.37
CA GLN A 32 23.47 4.91 15.09
C GLN A 32 24.91 4.74 14.56
N LYS A 33 25.07 4.59 13.25
CA LYS A 33 26.35 4.36 12.59
C LYS A 33 27.31 5.53 12.76
N PHE A 34 26.86 6.75 12.44
CA PHE A 34 27.75 7.90 12.42
C PHE A 34 28.11 8.41 13.82
N LEU A 35 27.15 8.39 14.76
CA LEU A 35 27.43 8.79 16.13
C LEU A 35 28.36 7.79 16.83
N SER A 36 28.10 6.48 16.71
CA SER A 36 29.00 5.46 17.28
C SER A 36 30.38 5.50 16.61
N GLY A 37 30.47 5.69 15.29
CA GLY A 37 31.73 5.81 14.57
C GLY A 37 32.56 7.03 14.97
N ALA A 38 31.92 8.11 15.41
CA ALA A 38 32.58 9.30 15.98
C ALA A 38 32.89 9.18 17.47
N GLY A 39 32.57 8.05 18.10
CA GLY A 39 32.86 7.78 19.50
C GLY A 39 31.87 8.38 20.48
N PHE A 40 30.68 8.77 20.05
CA PHE A 40 29.59 9.18 20.94
C PHE A 40 28.99 7.96 21.66
N LYS A 41 28.64 8.15 22.92
CA LYS A 41 27.80 7.25 23.71
C LYS A 41 26.39 7.84 23.84
N PHE A 42 25.36 7.02 23.81
CA PHE A 42 23.97 7.44 23.99
C PHE A 42 23.13 6.28 24.50
N SER A 43 21.99 6.59 25.11
CA SER A 43 21.10 5.57 25.68
C SER A 43 20.04 5.12 24.71
N LYS A 44 19.47 6.05 23.90
CA LYS A 44 18.36 5.74 23.03
C LYS A 44 18.32 6.65 21.79
N ILE A 45 17.95 6.07 20.66
CA ILE A 45 17.62 6.80 19.43
C ILE A 45 16.13 6.62 19.14
N THR A 46 15.42 7.73 19.05
CA THR A 46 14.01 7.79 18.68
C THR A 46 13.84 8.53 17.37
N THR A 47 13.07 7.94 16.44
CA THR A 47 12.65 8.60 15.21
C THR A 47 11.13 8.63 15.13
N ILE A 48 10.57 9.82 14.95
CA ILE A 48 9.13 10.06 14.82
C ILE A 48 8.88 11.03 13.67
N GLY A 49 7.63 11.19 13.24
CA GLY A 49 7.35 12.13 12.17
C GLY A 49 5.89 12.25 11.78
N THR A 50 5.67 13.20 10.88
CA THR A 50 4.39 13.52 10.24
C THR A 50 4.60 13.63 8.72
N PRO A 51 3.55 13.79 7.90
CA PRO A 51 3.73 14.03 6.45
C PRO A 51 4.72 15.16 6.12
N ARG A 52 4.96 16.10 7.03
CA ARG A 52 5.72 17.34 6.80
C ARG A 52 7.01 17.46 7.61
N ARG A 53 7.33 16.46 8.45
CA ARG A 53 8.55 16.49 9.28
C ARG A 53 9.04 15.10 9.64
N MET A 54 10.36 14.95 9.65
CA MET A 54 11.07 13.80 10.19
C MET A 54 11.90 14.26 11.37
N VAL A 55 11.85 13.53 12.47
CA VAL A 55 12.48 13.93 13.73
C VAL A 55 13.37 12.80 14.22
N LEU A 56 14.59 13.16 14.59
CA LEU A 56 15.54 12.33 15.30
C LEU A 56 15.78 12.94 16.68
N CYS A 57 15.60 12.15 17.71
CA CYS A 57 16.02 12.47 19.06
C CYS A 57 17.01 11.42 19.56
N VAL A 58 18.13 11.86 20.13
CA VAL A 58 19.14 11.00 20.76
C VAL A 58 19.32 11.43 22.21
N GLU A 59 18.95 10.52 23.11
CA GLU A 59 18.96 10.75 24.56
C GLU A 59 20.33 10.40 25.16
N ASN A 60 20.77 11.17 26.16
CA ASN A 60 22.04 10.99 26.86
C ASN A 60 23.25 10.91 25.92
N LEU A 61 23.29 11.83 24.93
CA LEU A 61 24.37 11.88 23.98
C LEU A 61 25.62 12.50 24.62
N GLU A 62 26.61 11.66 24.90
CA GLU A 62 27.90 12.05 25.47
C GLU A 62 28.98 11.95 24.38
N GLY A 63 29.70 13.02 24.16
CA GLY A 63 30.81 13.09 23.20
C GLY A 63 32.10 13.61 23.83
N LYS A 64 33.18 13.56 23.06
CA LYS A 64 34.47 14.18 23.44
C LYS A 64 34.33 15.72 23.51
N LYS A 65 35.39 16.43 23.95
CA LYS A 65 35.43 17.90 24.13
C LYS A 65 34.91 18.70 22.90
N GLU A 66 34.97 18.12 21.71
CA GLU A 66 34.56 18.75 20.43
C GLU A 66 33.24 18.21 19.86
N ALA A 67 32.32 17.73 20.71
CA ALA A 67 31.07 17.13 20.29
C ALA A 67 30.29 17.98 19.27
N MET A 68 30.23 19.30 19.46
CA MET A 68 29.56 20.22 18.54
C MET A 68 30.19 20.23 17.14
N VAL A 69 31.51 20.20 17.04
CA VAL A 69 32.24 20.19 15.76
C VAL A 69 31.95 18.89 14.98
N GLU A 70 31.89 17.76 15.67
CA GLU A 70 31.56 16.48 15.02
C GLU A 70 30.10 16.43 14.57
N LEU A 71 29.15 16.97 15.34
CA LEU A 71 27.74 17.03 14.97
C LEU A 71 27.53 17.88 13.72
N VAL A 72 28.26 18.99 13.57
CA VAL A 72 28.25 19.83 12.34
C VAL A 72 28.57 19.00 11.10
N LYS A 73 29.46 17.99 11.19
CA LYS A 73 29.83 17.11 10.06
C LYS A 73 28.85 15.95 9.86
N ILE A 74 28.25 15.45 10.96
CA ILE A 74 27.39 14.26 10.95
C ILE A 74 25.97 14.58 10.48
N LEU A 75 25.35 15.66 10.96
CA LEU A 75 23.94 15.94 10.69
C LEU A 75 23.63 16.15 9.22
N PRO A 76 24.42 16.90 8.44
CA PRO A 76 24.23 16.98 6.99
C PRO A 76 24.30 15.61 6.31
N LYS A 77 25.23 14.74 6.73
CA LYS A 77 25.36 13.39 6.16
C LYS A 77 24.14 12.50 6.43
N ILE A 78 23.51 12.65 7.60
CA ILE A 78 22.25 11.96 7.92
C ILE A 78 21.14 12.46 6.98
N ILE A 79 20.98 13.78 6.79
CA ILE A 79 19.94 14.34 5.93
C ILE A 79 20.15 13.92 4.47
N LEU A 80 21.36 14.05 3.95
CA LEU A 80 21.70 13.72 2.55
C LEU A 80 21.70 12.21 2.27
N GLY A 81 21.91 11.40 3.30
CA GLY A 81 21.92 9.93 3.19
C GLY A 81 20.52 9.31 3.05
N ILE A 82 19.44 10.07 3.26
CA ILE A 82 18.07 9.55 3.12
C ILE A 82 17.77 9.29 1.64
N SER A 83 17.54 8.04 1.29
CA SER A 83 17.23 7.61 -0.08
C SER A 83 15.73 7.40 -0.28
N PHE A 84 15.24 7.86 -1.42
CA PHE A 84 13.85 7.71 -1.85
C PHE A 84 13.81 7.10 -3.25
N SER A 85 12.84 6.24 -3.53
CA SER A 85 12.67 5.63 -4.86
C SER A 85 12.41 6.68 -5.95
N LYS A 86 11.78 7.81 -5.60
CA LYS A 86 11.65 8.99 -6.45
C LYS A 86 12.01 10.23 -5.65
N SER A 87 12.91 11.03 -6.19
CA SER A 87 13.37 12.29 -5.59
C SER A 87 13.38 13.39 -6.65
N MET A 88 13.35 14.64 -6.21
CA MET A 88 13.37 15.83 -7.05
C MET A 88 14.45 16.79 -6.58
N ARG A 89 14.88 17.69 -7.48
CA ARG A 89 15.60 18.92 -7.15
C ARG A 89 14.59 20.07 -7.13
N TRP A 90 14.89 21.09 -6.36
CA TRP A 90 14.06 22.31 -6.34
C TRP A 90 14.95 23.54 -6.22
N HIS A 91 14.46 24.68 -6.67
CA HIS A 91 15.25 25.89 -6.76
C HIS A 91 16.56 25.62 -7.54
N ASN A 92 17.66 26.26 -7.18
CA ASN A 92 19.00 26.08 -7.75
C ASN A 92 19.89 25.14 -6.89
N TYR A 93 19.28 24.30 -6.04
CA TYR A 93 20.02 23.38 -5.17
C TYR A 93 20.39 22.09 -5.88
N ASP A 94 21.55 21.55 -5.56
CA ASP A 94 22.03 20.28 -6.10
C ASP A 94 21.51 19.05 -5.32
N ILE A 95 21.01 19.28 -4.11
CA ILE A 95 20.44 18.21 -3.30
C ILE A 95 19.17 17.62 -3.92
N ARG A 96 18.98 16.33 -3.66
CA ARG A 96 17.78 15.60 -4.06
C ARG A 96 17.05 15.10 -2.82
N PHE A 97 15.75 15.32 -2.76
CA PHE A 97 14.88 14.84 -1.69
C PHE A 97 13.50 14.45 -2.25
N ALA A 98 12.68 13.75 -1.47
CA ALA A 98 11.34 13.37 -1.95
C ALA A 98 10.44 14.60 -2.22
N ARG A 99 10.60 15.65 -1.42
CA ARG A 99 9.91 16.95 -1.53
C ARG A 99 10.83 18.06 -1.03
N PRO A 100 10.59 19.34 -1.39
CA PRO A 100 11.40 20.46 -0.93
C PRO A 100 11.50 20.53 0.59
N LEU A 101 12.71 20.72 1.09
CA LEU A 101 12.96 21.05 2.49
C LEU A 101 12.57 22.49 2.76
N ARG A 102 12.05 22.78 3.96
CA ARG A 102 11.50 24.09 4.33
C ARG A 102 12.21 24.70 5.54
N TRP A 103 12.55 23.87 6.54
CA TRP A 103 13.27 24.32 7.73
C TRP A 103 14.03 23.14 8.35
N ILE A 104 15.00 23.46 9.19
CA ILE A 104 15.74 22.49 9.99
C ILE A 104 15.82 23.01 11.42
N VAL A 105 15.35 22.20 12.39
CA VAL A 105 15.70 22.41 13.81
C VAL A 105 16.85 21.48 14.15
N SER A 106 17.92 22.04 14.71
CA SER A 106 19.10 21.26 15.09
C SER A 106 19.65 21.74 16.41
N LEU A 107 19.41 20.98 17.48
CA LEU A 107 19.80 21.34 18.85
C LEU A 107 20.64 20.22 19.46
N TYR A 108 21.71 20.63 20.13
CA TYR A 108 22.48 19.78 21.03
C TYR A 108 22.60 20.46 22.39
N ASP A 109 22.07 19.85 23.43
CA ASP A 109 22.05 20.40 24.81
C ASP A 109 21.44 21.83 24.83
N GLY A 110 20.32 22.01 24.11
CA GLY A 110 19.61 23.29 23.98
C GLY A 110 20.30 24.33 23.10
N LYS A 111 21.49 24.06 22.56
CA LYS A 111 22.24 24.98 21.69
C LYS A 111 22.10 24.57 20.24
N VAL A 112 21.94 25.56 19.35
CA VAL A 112 21.82 25.31 17.90
C VAL A 112 23.13 24.77 17.35
N VAL A 113 23.05 23.65 16.63
CA VAL A 113 24.16 23.10 15.84
C VAL A 113 24.07 23.74 14.45
N HIS A 114 24.94 24.70 14.18
CA HIS A 114 24.98 25.42 12.90
C HIS A 114 25.78 24.65 11.87
N PHE A 115 25.17 24.35 10.74
CA PHE A 115 25.85 23.82 9.55
C PHE A 115 25.23 24.44 8.28
N ASP A 116 25.97 24.46 7.21
CA ASP A 116 25.44 24.90 5.92
C ASP A 116 24.68 23.74 5.25
N PHE A 117 23.50 24.02 4.76
CA PHE A 117 22.67 23.05 4.09
C PHE A 117 21.86 23.71 2.96
N GLU A 118 22.58 24.00 1.83
CA GLU A 118 21.94 24.49 0.60
C GLU A 118 21.00 25.69 0.84
N GLY A 119 21.48 26.69 1.58
CA GLY A 119 20.74 27.89 1.90
C GLY A 119 19.68 27.74 3.00
N ILE A 120 19.43 26.55 3.51
CA ILE A 120 18.58 26.33 4.68
C ILE A 120 19.45 26.34 5.94
N LYS A 121 19.31 27.38 6.76
CA LYS A 121 20.08 27.50 8.01
C LYS A 121 19.36 26.77 9.14
N PRO A 122 20.01 25.80 9.81
CA PRO A 122 19.49 25.21 11.03
C PRO A 122 19.26 26.27 12.12
N ASP A 123 18.13 26.15 12.80
CA ASP A 123 17.70 27.09 13.83
C ASP A 123 17.03 26.30 14.98
N LYS A 124 16.54 27.02 15.99
CA LYS A 124 15.75 26.51 17.10
C LYS A 124 14.24 26.65 16.91
N PHE A 125 13.78 27.10 15.77
CA PHE A 125 12.36 27.35 15.49
C PHE A 125 11.73 26.25 14.66
N SER A 126 10.61 25.68 15.17
CA SER A 126 9.71 24.80 14.46
C SER A 126 8.38 25.49 14.15
N TYR A 127 7.47 24.80 13.47
CA TYR A 127 6.18 25.32 13.02
C TYR A 127 5.04 24.42 13.49
N GLY A 128 3.87 25.03 13.78
CA GLY A 128 2.65 24.30 14.07
C GLY A 128 1.98 23.73 12.82
N HIS A 129 0.73 23.32 12.98
CA HIS A 129 -0.12 22.87 11.88
C HIS A 129 -0.34 23.98 10.85
N ARG A 130 -0.17 23.65 9.55
CA ARG A 130 -0.18 24.62 8.44
C ARG A 130 -1.36 25.59 8.46
N PHE A 131 -2.55 25.13 8.82
CA PHE A 131 -3.79 25.92 8.80
C PHE A 131 -4.28 26.32 10.19
N LEU A 132 -4.13 25.44 11.20
CA LEU A 132 -4.68 25.68 12.54
C LEU A 132 -3.73 26.49 13.42
N SER A 133 -2.42 26.47 13.15
CA SER A 133 -1.41 27.21 13.91
C SER A 133 -0.15 27.43 13.07
N ALA A 134 -0.22 28.29 12.06
CA ALA A 134 0.84 28.48 11.09
C ALA A 134 2.11 29.20 11.62
N GLY A 135 2.11 29.67 12.85
CA GLY A 135 3.23 30.40 13.46
C GLY A 135 4.43 29.53 13.82
N LYS A 136 5.62 30.12 13.83
CA LYS A 136 6.83 29.48 14.36
C LYS A 136 6.87 29.55 15.89
N PHE A 137 7.53 28.60 16.53
CA PHE A 137 7.78 28.58 17.97
C PHE A 137 9.19 28.10 18.29
N GLU A 138 9.71 28.54 19.42
CA GLU A 138 11.03 28.14 19.88
C GLU A 138 11.02 26.76 20.50
N VAL A 139 12.00 25.94 20.11
CA VAL A 139 12.25 24.58 20.62
C VAL A 139 13.42 24.64 21.61
N LYS A 140 13.25 24.03 22.80
CA LYS A 140 14.28 23.96 23.83
C LYS A 140 14.83 22.55 24.01
N ASP A 141 13.94 21.57 24.05
CA ASP A 141 14.23 20.14 24.20
C ASP A 141 13.12 19.30 23.54
N PHE A 142 13.31 17.99 23.50
CA PHE A 142 12.37 17.08 22.85
C PHE A 142 11.01 16.96 23.56
N ALA A 143 11.00 17.07 24.88
CA ALA A 143 9.76 16.98 25.66
C ALA A 143 8.88 18.22 25.40
N GLN A 144 9.48 19.42 25.51
CA GLN A 144 8.82 20.68 25.21
C GLN A 144 8.41 20.74 23.73
N TYR A 145 9.25 20.29 22.79
CA TYR A 145 8.95 20.21 21.38
C TYR A 145 7.66 19.41 21.09
N LYS A 146 7.52 18.22 21.67
CA LYS A 146 6.29 17.42 21.50
C LYS A 146 5.06 18.12 22.07
N GLN A 147 5.20 18.71 23.25
CA GLN A 147 4.08 19.41 23.90
C GLN A 147 3.66 20.65 23.11
N GLU A 148 4.62 21.45 22.62
CA GLU A 148 4.36 22.64 21.84
C GLU A 148 3.71 22.30 20.47
N LEU A 149 4.14 21.21 19.83
CA LEU A 149 3.49 20.72 18.62
C LEU A 149 2.05 20.28 18.89
N LYS A 150 1.81 19.57 19.99
CA LYS A 150 0.46 19.15 20.37
C LYS A 150 -0.45 20.35 20.64
N ASN A 151 0.04 21.37 21.33
CA ASN A 151 -0.68 22.64 21.56
C ASN A 151 -0.97 23.39 20.24
N ARG A 152 -0.20 23.07 19.17
CA ARG A 152 -0.32 23.66 17.83
C ARG A 152 -0.87 22.67 16.80
N PHE A 153 -1.71 21.73 17.25
CA PHE A 153 -2.43 20.78 16.41
C PHE A 153 -1.52 19.89 15.57
N VAL A 154 -0.42 19.41 16.13
CA VAL A 154 0.47 18.43 15.50
C VAL A 154 0.78 17.29 16.49
N LEU A 155 0.31 16.11 16.19
CA LEU A 155 0.70 14.88 16.89
C LEU A 155 1.91 14.28 16.18
N VAL A 156 3.11 14.67 16.62
CA VAL A 156 4.35 14.31 15.93
C VAL A 156 4.71 12.82 16.09
N ASP A 157 4.33 12.19 17.19
CA ASP A 157 4.51 10.75 17.40
C ASP A 157 3.52 9.96 16.54
N HIS A 158 4.03 9.36 15.47
CA HIS A 158 3.22 8.60 14.53
C HIS A 158 2.57 7.35 15.14
N LYS A 159 3.13 6.80 16.24
CA LYS A 159 2.54 5.64 16.92
C LYS A 159 1.34 6.08 17.77
N GLU A 160 1.50 7.18 18.53
CA GLU A 160 0.39 7.79 19.28
C GLU A 160 -0.74 8.18 18.33
N ARG A 161 -0.41 8.85 17.22
CA ARG A 161 -1.37 9.29 16.22
C ARG A 161 -2.12 8.12 15.58
N LYS A 162 -1.41 7.04 15.21
CA LYS A 162 -2.02 5.82 14.67
C LYS A 162 -3.02 5.18 15.64
N ASN A 163 -2.67 5.12 16.92
CA ASN A 163 -3.54 4.58 17.96
C ASN A 163 -4.80 5.43 18.16
N LEU A 164 -4.67 6.77 18.12
CA LEU A 164 -5.81 7.67 18.19
C LEU A 164 -6.75 7.51 16.99
N ILE A 165 -6.20 7.39 15.79
CA ILE A 165 -7.00 7.12 14.59
C ILE A 165 -7.77 5.80 14.75
N ARG A 166 -7.09 4.71 15.15
CA ARG A 166 -7.71 3.40 15.37
C ARG A 166 -8.85 3.48 16.38
N ALA A 167 -8.58 4.05 17.55
CA ALA A 167 -9.59 4.21 18.60
C ALA A 167 -10.79 5.04 18.13
N GLY A 168 -10.55 6.11 17.38
CA GLY A 168 -11.62 6.95 16.81
C GLY A 168 -12.46 6.21 15.78
N ILE A 169 -11.83 5.40 14.91
CA ILE A 169 -12.53 4.55 13.93
C ILE A 169 -13.42 3.52 14.67
N GLU A 170 -12.88 2.84 15.68
CA GLU A 170 -13.60 1.84 16.48
C GLU A 170 -14.79 2.49 17.24
N ALA A 171 -14.60 3.68 17.81
CA ALA A 171 -15.66 4.42 18.48
C ALA A 171 -16.81 4.74 17.51
N LYS A 172 -16.50 5.20 16.29
CA LYS A 172 -17.48 5.45 15.23
C LYS A 172 -18.19 4.17 14.77
N GLY A 173 -17.47 3.06 14.65
CA GLY A 173 -18.08 1.76 14.38
C GLY A 173 -19.17 1.40 15.40
N LYS A 174 -18.87 1.56 16.69
CA LYS A 174 -19.84 1.31 17.77
C LYS A 174 -21.04 2.25 17.72
N GLU A 175 -20.81 3.55 17.47
CA GLU A 175 -21.89 4.57 17.33
C GLU A 175 -22.90 4.19 16.24
N PHE A 176 -22.43 3.59 15.15
CA PHE A 176 -23.26 3.18 14.01
C PHE A 176 -23.70 1.71 14.06
N ASN A 177 -23.47 0.99 15.18
CA ASN A 177 -23.71 -0.45 15.30
C ASN A 177 -23.10 -1.26 14.12
N ALA A 178 -21.92 -0.86 13.69
CA ALA A 178 -21.23 -1.38 12.53
C ALA A 178 -19.87 -2.00 12.90
N GLN A 179 -19.45 -2.96 12.09
CA GLN A 179 -18.10 -3.51 12.13
C GLN A 179 -17.21 -2.78 11.11
N ILE A 180 -16.01 -2.46 11.52
CA ILE A 180 -15.02 -1.87 10.62
C ILE A 180 -14.34 -2.98 9.83
N VAL A 181 -14.28 -2.84 8.50
CA VAL A 181 -13.44 -3.71 7.70
C VAL A 181 -11.97 -3.42 8.02
N SER A 182 -11.31 -4.37 8.68
CA SER A 182 -9.92 -4.20 9.12
C SER A 182 -8.99 -4.00 7.93
N ASP A 183 -8.23 -2.91 7.93
CA ASP A 183 -7.20 -2.62 6.93
C ASP A 183 -6.03 -1.87 7.57
N ASP A 184 -5.08 -2.61 8.12
CA ASP A 184 -3.89 -2.04 8.75
C ASP A 184 -2.99 -1.29 7.76
N LYS A 185 -3.01 -1.66 6.46
CA LYS A 185 -2.27 -0.96 5.42
C LYS A 185 -2.90 0.41 5.15
N LEU A 186 -4.22 0.48 5.07
CA LEU A 186 -4.94 1.75 4.93
C LEU A 186 -4.71 2.64 6.16
N LEU A 187 -4.79 2.08 7.36
CA LEU A 187 -4.52 2.81 8.60
C LEU A 187 -3.09 3.39 8.62
N GLU A 188 -2.11 2.62 8.16
CA GLU A 188 -0.73 3.12 8.03
C GLU A 188 -0.63 4.27 7.03
N ILE A 189 -1.25 4.12 5.85
CA ILE A 189 -1.27 5.18 4.84
C ILE A 189 -1.89 6.46 5.40
N VAL A 190 -3.07 6.35 6.01
CA VAL A 190 -3.82 7.50 6.54
C VAL A 190 -3.06 8.18 7.68
N ASN A 191 -2.40 7.41 8.54
CA ASN A 191 -1.54 7.95 9.59
C ASN A 191 -0.44 8.89 9.03
N TRP A 192 0.09 8.59 7.84
CA TRP A 192 1.09 9.40 7.17
C TRP A 192 0.50 10.47 6.24
N LEU A 193 -0.82 10.71 6.27
CA LEU A 193 -1.48 11.80 5.54
C LEU A 193 -1.93 12.95 6.44
N VAL A 194 -1.92 12.75 7.76
CA VAL A 194 -2.46 13.73 8.72
C VAL A 194 -1.47 14.05 9.83
N GLU A 195 -1.55 15.27 10.36
CA GLU A 195 -0.83 15.74 11.55
C GLU A 195 -1.78 15.82 12.76
N TRP A 196 -3.07 16.13 12.52
CA TRP A 196 -4.11 16.25 13.54
C TRP A 196 -5.36 15.50 13.09
N PRO A 197 -5.50 14.20 13.44
CA PRO A 197 -6.57 13.36 12.92
C PRO A 197 -7.91 13.69 13.55
N VAL A 198 -8.93 13.89 12.70
CA VAL A 198 -10.35 14.00 13.08
C VAL A 198 -11.14 12.95 12.32
N VAL A 199 -11.78 12.05 13.05
CA VAL A 199 -12.55 10.93 12.47
C VAL A 199 -13.95 11.39 12.12
N LEU A 200 -14.32 11.32 10.85
CA LEU A 200 -15.62 11.72 10.32
C LEU A 200 -16.31 10.53 9.66
N VAL A 201 -17.63 10.50 9.73
CA VAL A 201 -18.46 9.49 9.05
C VAL A 201 -19.27 10.19 7.96
N GLY A 202 -19.23 9.64 6.78
CA GLY A 202 -20.08 10.05 5.66
C GLY A 202 -20.93 8.88 5.17
N SER A 203 -21.84 9.18 4.26
CA SER A 203 -22.78 8.22 3.67
C SER A 203 -22.78 8.30 2.15
N PHE A 204 -23.35 7.28 1.53
CA PHE A 204 -23.65 7.29 0.11
C PHE A 204 -25.02 6.67 -0.16
N LYS A 205 -25.55 6.87 -1.36
CA LYS A 205 -26.88 6.35 -1.73
C LYS A 205 -26.91 4.83 -1.66
N LYS A 206 -27.94 4.27 -1.03
CA LYS A 206 -28.12 2.81 -0.88
C LYS A 206 -28.17 2.07 -2.23
N ASP A 207 -28.60 2.74 -3.29
CA ASP A 207 -28.69 2.15 -4.65
C ASP A 207 -27.33 1.64 -5.14
N PHE A 208 -26.22 2.24 -4.70
CA PHE A 208 -24.89 1.77 -5.04
C PHE A 208 -24.56 0.41 -4.43
N LEU A 209 -25.25 -0.04 -3.38
CA LEU A 209 -25.07 -1.37 -2.80
C LEU A 209 -25.46 -2.51 -3.76
N ALA A 210 -26.10 -2.19 -4.89
CA ALA A 210 -26.32 -3.13 -6.00
C ALA A 210 -25.03 -3.47 -6.79
N LEU A 211 -23.97 -2.68 -6.63
CA LEU A 211 -22.64 -3.00 -7.16
C LEU A 211 -21.97 -4.11 -6.33
N PRO A 212 -21.04 -4.87 -6.93
CA PRO A 212 -20.20 -5.78 -6.15
C PRO A 212 -19.53 -5.04 -5.00
N LYS A 213 -19.57 -5.62 -3.80
CA LYS A 213 -18.99 -4.99 -2.60
C LYS A 213 -17.52 -4.64 -2.75
N GLU A 214 -16.77 -5.46 -3.49
CA GLU A 214 -15.35 -5.25 -3.76
C GLU A 214 -15.11 -3.99 -4.61
N VAL A 215 -16.00 -3.64 -5.52
CA VAL A 215 -15.96 -2.38 -6.29
C VAL A 215 -16.10 -1.19 -5.37
N LEU A 216 -17.10 -1.21 -4.47
CA LEU A 216 -17.34 -0.16 -3.50
C LEU A 216 -16.14 0.01 -2.55
N MET A 217 -15.67 -1.11 -2.00
CA MET A 217 -14.53 -1.11 -1.07
C MET A 217 -13.25 -0.62 -1.75
N THR A 218 -12.98 -1.03 -3.01
CA THR A 218 -11.82 -0.59 -3.76
C THR A 218 -11.90 0.90 -4.08
N SER A 219 -13.05 1.41 -4.51
CA SER A 219 -13.27 2.85 -4.73
C SER A 219 -13.00 3.67 -3.47
N MET A 220 -13.55 3.25 -2.33
CA MET A 220 -13.34 3.91 -1.05
C MET A 220 -11.88 3.85 -0.61
N ARG A 221 -11.28 2.68 -0.65
CA ARG A 221 -9.92 2.42 -0.16
C ARG A 221 -8.83 3.04 -1.03
N SER A 222 -8.84 2.73 -2.32
CA SER A 222 -7.72 3.04 -3.21
C SER A 222 -7.71 4.51 -3.62
N HIS A 223 -8.88 5.10 -3.89
CA HIS A 223 -8.98 6.47 -4.37
C HIS A 223 -9.15 7.48 -3.24
N GLN A 224 -10.00 7.19 -2.26
CA GLN A 224 -10.40 8.17 -1.25
C GLN A 224 -9.76 7.96 0.13
N LYS A 225 -9.13 6.81 0.37
CA LYS A 225 -8.56 6.43 1.67
C LYS A 225 -9.61 6.35 2.79
N TYR A 226 -10.81 5.88 2.45
CA TYR A 226 -11.91 5.69 3.39
C TYR A 226 -11.96 4.25 3.89
N PHE A 227 -12.40 4.08 5.13
CA PHE A 227 -12.68 2.79 5.74
C PHE A 227 -14.14 2.41 5.51
N SER A 228 -14.37 1.15 5.15
CA SER A 228 -15.69 0.59 4.91
C SER A 228 -16.30 0.04 6.20
N LEU A 229 -17.62 0.12 6.31
CA LEU A 229 -18.39 -0.42 7.41
C LEU A 229 -19.28 -1.55 6.94
N THR A 230 -19.43 -2.58 7.78
CA THR A 230 -20.32 -3.71 7.53
C THR A 230 -21.27 -3.93 8.71
N ASP A 231 -22.38 -4.60 8.44
CA ASP A 231 -23.24 -5.13 9.50
C ASP A 231 -22.61 -6.39 10.15
N ALA A 232 -23.27 -6.95 11.15
CA ALA A 232 -22.84 -8.16 11.86
C ALA A 232 -22.77 -9.42 10.95
N ARG A 233 -23.44 -9.39 9.79
CA ARG A 233 -23.42 -10.47 8.78
C ARG A 233 -22.35 -10.26 7.70
N GLY A 234 -21.57 -9.18 7.78
CA GLY A 234 -20.54 -8.83 6.80
C GLY A 234 -21.07 -8.18 5.52
N ASN A 235 -22.33 -7.73 5.49
CA ASN A 235 -22.86 -6.94 4.38
C ASN A 235 -22.38 -5.50 4.50
N LEU A 236 -21.97 -4.91 3.39
CA LEU A 236 -21.52 -3.52 3.35
C LEU A 236 -22.65 -2.56 3.69
N LEU A 237 -22.38 -1.61 4.57
CA LEU A 237 -23.29 -0.53 4.93
C LEU A 237 -23.04 0.69 4.03
N PRO A 238 -24.04 1.56 3.79
CA PRO A 238 -23.92 2.75 2.96
C PRO A 238 -23.24 3.90 3.71
N TYR A 239 -22.18 3.59 4.45
CA TYR A 239 -21.39 4.53 5.23
C TYR A 239 -19.89 4.31 4.99
N PHE A 240 -19.12 5.36 5.21
CA PHE A 240 -17.67 5.30 5.19
C PHE A 240 -17.08 6.15 6.31
N ILE A 241 -15.87 5.81 6.75
CA ILE A 241 -15.11 6.64 7.67
C ILE A 241 -13.96 7.28 6.91
N THR A 242 -13.80 8.58 7.08
CA THR A 242 -12.66 9.35 6.60
C THR A 242 -11.93 10.02 7.74
N ILE A 243 -10.64 10.29 7.55
CA ILE A 243 -9.82 10.98 8.54
C ILE A 243 -9.44 12.35 7.96
N SER A 244 -9.99 13.41 8.56
CA SER A 244 -9.60 14.78 8.25
C SER A 244 -8.29 15.14 8.95
N ASN A 245 -7.46 15.98 8.33
CA ASN A 245 -6.22 16.49 8.92
C ASN A 245 -6.45 17.70 9.85
N MET A 246 -7.68 18.13 10.02
CA MET A 246 -7.98 19.32 10.82
C MET A 246 -9.39 19.25 11.39
N GLN A 247 -9.58 19.85 12.54
CA GLN A 247 -10.88 20.18 13.06
C GLN A 247 -11.37 21.47 12.39
N VAL A 248 -12.59 21.46 11.89
CA VAL A 248 -13.26 22.61 11.29
C VAL A 248 -14.50 22.96 12.12
N GLU A 249 -14.99 24.20 12.00
CA GLU A 249 -16.20 24.67 12.73
C GLU A 249 -17.44 23.85 12.38
N ASP A 250 -17.66 23.57 11.08
CA ASP A 250 -18.74 22.68 10.62
C ASP A 250 -18.18 21.44 9.93
N PRO A 251 -18.03 20.30 10.64
CA PRO A 251 -17.59 19.05 10.06
C PRO A 251 -18.47 18.54 8.90
N LYS A 252 -19.76 18.95 8.88
CA LYS A 252 -20.70 18.55 7.81
C LYS A 252 -20.27 19.09 6.44
N VAL A 253 -19.56 20.21 6.37
CA VAL A 253 -19.01 20.74 5.11
C VAL A 253 -17.99 19.77 4.52
N VAL A 254 -17.07 19.27 5.35
CA VAL A 254 -16.06 18.29 4.94
C VAL A 254 -16.72 16.98 4.54
N VAL A 255 -17.67 16.49 5.33
CA VAL A 255 -18.43 15.26 5.04
C VAL A 255 -19.16 15.38 3.71
N ARG A 256 -19.92 16.43 3.47
CA ARG A 256 -20.63 16.67 2.18
C ARG A 256 -19.66 16.71 0.99
N GLY A 257 -18.50 17.32 1.17
CA GLY A 257 -17.44 17.33 0.13
C GLY A 257 -16.99 15.90 -0.22
N ASN A 258 -16.71 15.09 0.79
CA ASN A 258 -16.29 13.69 0.61
C ASN A 258 -17.41 12.82 0.01
N GLU A 259 -18.66 12.99 0.47
CA GLU A 259 -19.85 12.30 -0.08
C GLU A 259 -20.05 12.63 -1.58
N LYS A 260 -19.88 13.90 -1.97
CA LYS A 260 -19.97 14.33 -3.37
C LYS A 260 -18.90 13.66 -4.24
N VAL A 261 -17.66 13.64 -3.79
CA VAL A 261 -16.57 12.99 -4.53
C VAL A 261 -16.80 11.48 -4.64
N LEU A 262 -17.18 10.83 -3.53
CA LEU A 262 -17.47 9.40 -3.55
C LEU A 262 -18.66 9.09 -4.46
N THR A 263 -19.74 9.89 -4.42
CA THR A 263 -20.92 9.73 -5.28
C THR A 263 -20.54 9.78 -6.76
N ALA A 264 -19.68 10.72 -7.19
CA ALA A 264 -19.21 10.81 -8.55
C ALA A 264 -18.47 9.51 -8.96
N ARG A 265 -17.52 9.05 -8.14
CA ARG A 265 -16.77 7.82 -8.39
C ARG A 265 -17.64 6.57 -8.43
N LEU A 266 -18.63 6.45 -7.56
CA LEU A 266 -19.54 5.32 -7.56
C LEU A 266 -20.51 5.37 -8.76
N THR A 267 -20.88 6.55 -9.24
CA THR A 267 -21.67 6.72 -10.47
C THR A 267 -20.88 6.25 -11.68
N ASP A 268 -19.60 6.62 -11.79
CA ASP A 268 -18.71 6.15 -12.85
C ASP A 268 -18.57 4.62 -12.79
N ALA A 269 -18.29 4.07 -11.61
CA ALA A 269 -18.21 2.62 -11.44
C ALA A 269 -19.50 1.90 -11.81
N GLN A 270 -20.66 2.45 -11.49
CA GLN A 270 -21.97 1.90 -11.87
C GLN A 270 -22.17 1.92 -13.37
N PHE A 271 -21.75 2.99 -14.05
CA PHE A 271 -21.81 3.10 -15.50
C PHE A 271 -20.94 2.02 -16.16
N LEU A 272 -19.69 1.87 -15.76
CA LEU A 272 -18.75 0.85 -16.27
C LEU A 272 -19.30 -0.56 -16.04
N TYR A 273 -19.75 -0.86 -14.82
CA TYR A 273 -20.34 -2.16 -14.51
C TYR A 273 -21.56 -2.49 -15.37
N ASN A 274 -22.44 -1.52 -15.59
CA ASN A 274 -23.62 -1.69 -16.43
C ASN A 274 -23.27 -1.84 -17.92
N ALA A 275 -22.18 -1.25 -18.41
CA ALA A 275 -21.67 -1.46 -19.74
C ALA A 275 -21.15 -2.89 -19.91
N ASP A 276 -20.32 -3.35 -18.97
CA ASP A 276 -19.74 -4.69 -18.98
C ASP A 276 -20.80 -5.81 -18.91
N LYS A 277 -21.87 -5.61 -18.12
CA LYS A 277 -22.98 -6.60 -18.00
C LYS A 277 -23.67 -6.93 -19.31
N LYS A 278 -23.55 -6.09 -20.34
CA LYS A 278 -24.12 -6.32 -21.67
C LYS A 278 -23.35 -7.35 -22.51
N ILE A 279 -22.15 -7.69 -22.07
CA ILE A 279 -21.23 -8.57 -22.82
C ILE A 279 -20.98 -9.82 -21.96
N SER A 280 -21.19 -11.02 -22.52
CA SER A 280 -20.86 -12.25 -21.78
C SER A 280 -19.36 -12.40 -21.61
N LEU A 281 -18.96 -13.06 -20.51
CA LEU A 281 -17.55 -13.30 -20.23
C LEU A 281 -16.84 -14.08 -21.34
N ALA A 282 -17.53 -14.99 -22.01
CA ALA A 282 -17.00 -15.71 -23.18
C ALA A 282 -16.68 -14.77 -24.37
N LYS A 283 -17.54 -13.78 -24.65
CA LYS A 283 -17.25 -12.75 -25.66
C LYS A 283 -16.11 -11.81 -25.25
N MET A 284 -15.96 -11.55 -23.98
CA MET A 284 -14.78 -10.81 -23.46
C MET A 284 -13.50 -11.63 -23.71
N ALA A 285 -13.52 -12.94 -23.50
CA ALA A 285 -12.37 -13.81 -23.74
C ALA A 285 -11.89 -13.75 -25.22
N GLU A 286 -12.78 -13.60 -26.18
CA GLU A 286 -12.41 -13.45 -27.58
C GLU A 286 -11.60 -12.18 -27.89
N LYS A 287 -11.77 -11.13 -27.07
CA LYS A 287 -11.03 -9.86 -27.21
C LYS A 287 -9.60 -9.94 -26.66
N LEU A 288 -9.24 -10.99 -25.90
CA LEU A 288 -7.89 -11.17 -25.36
C LEU A 288 -6.79 -11.28 -26.42
N LYS A 289 -7.15 -11.53 -27.67
CA LYS A 289 -6.22 -11.50 -28.82
C LYS A 289 -5.56 -10.13 -29.03
N ALA A 290 -6.23 -9.05 -28.61
CA ALA A 290 -5.73 -7.68 -28.73
C ALA A 290 -4.91 -7.23 -27.50
N VAL A 291 -4.84 -8.04 -26.44
CA VAL A 291 -4.09 -7.73 -25.23
C VAL A 291 -2.76 -8.46 -25.26
N THR A 292 -1.66 -7.74 -25.30
CA THR A 292 -0.31 -8.32 -25.27
C THR A 292 -0.03 -8.87 -23.87
N PHE A 293 0.43 -10.13 -23.77
CA PHE A 293 0.98 -10.68 -22.54
C PHE A 293 2.43 -10.28 -22.36
N ALA A 294 3.26 -10.65 -23.32
CA ALA A 294 4.64 -10.23 -23.45
C ALA A 294 5.06 -10.32 -24.91
N GLU A 295 5.93 -9.43 -25.36
CA GLU A 295 6.30 -9.28 -26.77
C GLU A 295 6.69 -10.62 -27.45
N LYS A 296 7.45 -11.46 -26.73
CA LYS A 296 7.90 -12.77 -27.26
C LYS A 296 7.05 -13.97 -26.84
N LEU A 297 6.04 -13.76 -25.98
CA LEU A 297 5.14 -14.82 -25.51
C LEU A 297 3.72 -14.65 -26.05
N GLY A 298 3.50 -13.62 -26.90
CA GLY A 298 2.26 -13.38 -27.60
C GLY A 298 1.17 -12.67 -26.79
N SER A 299 -0.07 -12.90 -27.15
CA SER A 299 -1.27 -12.28 -26.58
C SER A 299 -1.75 -12.99 -25.31
N MET A 300 -2.65 -12.33 -24.57
CA MET A 300 -3.36 -12.95 -23.46
C MET A 300 -4.25 -14.11 -23.90
N GLN A 301 -4.73 -14.12 -25.16
CA GLN A 301 -5.46 -15.26 -25.71
C GLN A 301 -4.55 -16.49 -25.82
N GLU A 302 -3.34 -16.34 -26.36
CA GLU A 302 -2.36 -17.44 -26.47
C GLU A 302 -1.95 -17.94 -25.09
N LYS A 303 -1.69 -17.04 -24.14
CA LYS A 303 -1.48 -17.41 -22.74
C LYS A 303 -2.63 -18.22 -22.18
N THR A 304 -3.88 -17.79 -22.40
CA THR A 304 -5.07 -18.51 -21.93
C THR A 304 -5.17 -19.91 -22.55
N GLN A 305 -4.81 -20.08 -23.83
CA GLN A 305 -4.76 -21.39 -24.47
C GLN A 305 -3.72 -22.32 -23.83
N ARG A 306 -2.54 -21.81 -23.47
CA ARG A 306 -1.52 -22.57 -22.73
C ARG A 306 -2.01 -22.94 -21.32
N ILE A 307 -2.67 -22.01 -20.62
CA ILE A 307 -3.27 -22.27 -19.30
C ILE A 307 -4.31 -23.39 -19.41
N VAL A 308 -5.15 -23.41 -20.45
CA VAL A 308 -6.13 -24.50 -20.67
C VAL A 308 -5.44 -25.85 -20.85
N LYS A 309 -4.39 -25.93 -21.67
CA LYS A 309 -3.62 -27.17 -21.87
C LYS A 309 -3.00 -27.68 -20.57
N LEU A 310 -2.42 -26.75 -19.79
CA LEU A 310 -1.84 -27.07 -18.49
C LEU A 310 -2.89 -27.51 -17.47
N ALA A 311 -4.03 -26.80 -17.39
CA ALA A 311 -5.12 -27.14 -16.50
C ALA A 311 -5.72 -28.51 -16.83
N ASP A 312 -5.88 -28.83 -18.10
CA ASP A 312 -6.30 -30.15 -18.57
C ASP A 312 -5.33 -31.25 -18.15
N PHE A 313 -4.03 -31.00 -18.34
CA PHE A 313 -2.97 -31.94 -17.93
C PHE A 313 -2.97 -32.15 -16.40
N ILE A 314 -2.97 -31.07 -15.62
CA ILE A 314 -3.00 -31.12 -14.16
C ILE A 314 -4.25 -31.87 -13.67
N SER A 315 -5.42 -31.60 -14.28
CA SER A 315 -6.67 -32.28 -13.93
C SER A 315 -6.59 -33.78 -14.15
N THR A 316 -5.85 -34.28 -15.15
CA THR A 316 -5.68 -35.72 -15.39
C THR A 316 -4.85 -36.40 -14.29
N LEU A 317 -3.97 -35.69 -13.64
CA LEU A 317 -3.13 -36.18 -12.55
C LEU A 317 -3.84 -36.10 -11.18
N VAL A 318 -4.64 -35.06 -10.99
CA VAL A 318 -5.25 -34.75 -9.68
C VAL A 318 -6.65 -35.33 -9.56
N ASP A 319 -7.54 -35.00 -10.49
CA ASP A 319 -8.94 -35.43 -10.49
C ASP A 319 -9.56 -35.28 -11.88
N ARG A 320 -9.70 -36.37 -12.62
CA ARG A 320 -10.26 -36.32 -13.99
C ARG A 320 -11.72 -35.87 -14.04
N LYS A 321 -12.47 -35.96 -12.94
CA LYS A 321 -13.89 -35.58 -12.91
C LYS A 321 -14.10 -34.11 -13.06
N ILE A 322 -13.15 -33.28 -12.61
CA ILE A 322 -13.24 -31.84 -12.66
C ILE A 322 -12.59 -31.22 -13.91
N LYS A 323 -12.06 -32.04 -14.83
CA LYS A 323 -11.36 -31.57 -16.04
C LYS A 323 -12.18 -30.56 -16.85
N LEU A 324 -13.47 -30.83 -17.08
CA LEU A 324 -14.33 -29.93 -17.85
C LEU A 324 -14.57 -28.58 -17.16
N THR A 325 -14.76 -28.58 -15.82
CA THR A 325 -14.97 -27.35 -15.04
C THR A 325 -13.70 -26.54 -14.88
N ALA A 326 -12.57 -27.18 -14.63
CA ALA A 326 -11.26 -26.54 -14.59
C ALA A 326 -10.85 -25.97 -15.96
N GLY A 327 -11.04 -26.74 -17.06
CA GLY A 327 -10.77 -26.27 -18.42
C GLY A 327 -11.65 -25.07 -18.79
N ARG A 328 -12.95 -25.08 -18.44
CA ARG A 328 -13.83 -23.93 -18.66
C ARG A 328 -13.40 -22.71 -17.85
N ALA A 329 -13.03 -22.88 -16.62
CA ALA A 329 -12.51 -21.78 -15.78
C ALA A 329 -11.19 -21.22 -16.37
N ALA A 330 -10.30 -22.09 -16.85
CA ALA A 330 -9.06 -21.68 -17.50
C ALA A 330 -9.31 -20.85 -18.78
N GLN A 331 -10.33 -21.20 -19.59
CA GLN A 331 -10.71 -20.41 -20.77
C GLN A 331 -11.17 -18.99 -20.42
N LEU A 332 -11.76 -18.80 -19.25
CA LEU A 332 -12.42 -17.56 -18.84
C LEU A 332 -11.60 -16.72 -17.86
N CYS A 333 -10.57 -17.28 -17.24
CA CYS A 333 -9.90 -16.68 -16.09
C CYS A 333 -9.25 -15.31 -16.35
N LYS A 334 -8.90 -14.99 -17.58
CA LYS A 334 -8.32 -13.69 -17.98
C LYS A 334 -9.29 -12.76 -18.69
N ALA A 335 -10.53 -13.21 -18.91
CA ALA A 335 -11.48 -12.51 -19.78
C ALA A 335 -11.88 -11.13 -19.26
N ASP A 336 -11.86 -10.91 -17.96
CA ASP A 336 -12.18 -9.62 -17.32
C ASP A 336 -11.11 -8.53 -17.53
N LEU A 337 -9.93 -8.88 -18.02
CA LEU A 337 -8.88 -7.89 -18.34
C LEU A 337 -9.29 -6.92 -19.44
N VAL A 338 -10.30 -7.26 -20.26
CA VAL A 338 -10.82 -6.40 -21.32
C VAL A 338 -12.12 -5.69 -20.93
N SER A 339 -12.53 -5.81 -19.67
CA SER A 339 -13.70 -5.09 -19.16
C SER A 339 -13.33 -3.64 -18.79
N GLU A 340 -14.32 -2.75 -18.95
CA GLU A 340 -14.17 -1.34 -18.57
C GLU A 340 -13.86 -1.20 -17.06
N MET A 341 -14.49 -2.06 -16.24
CA MET A 341 -14.29 -2.06 -14.79
C MET A 341 -12.85 -2.42 -14.39
N VAL A 342 -12.25 -3.44 -15.00
CA VAL A 342 -10.85 -3.81 -14.70
C VAL A 342 -9.88 -2.80 -15.31
N GLY A 343 -10.24 -2.15 -16.41
CA GLY A 343 -9.48 -1.03 -16.98
C GLY A 343 -9.33 0.12 -15.97
N GLU A 344 -10.42 0.51 -15.29
CA GLU A 344 -10.39 1.58 -14.26
C GLU A 344 -9.87 1.08 -12.90
N PHE A 345 -10.18 -0.17 -12.52
CA PHE A 345 -9.81 -0.78 -11.24
C PHE A 345 -9.02 -2.08 -11.45
N PRO A 346 -7.73 -2.01 -11.80
CA PRO A 346 -6.91 -3.21 -12.08
C PRO A 346 -6.82 -4.20 -10.91
N ASP A 347 -6.95 -3.72 -9.69
CA ASP A 347 -6.95 -4.56 -8.47
C ASP A 347 -8.14 -5.52 -8.41
N LEU A 348 -9.19 -5.29 -9.22
CA LEU A 348 -10.39 -6.11 -9.26
C LEU A 348 -10.32 -7.25 -10.28
N GLN A 349 -9.21 -7.41 -11.01
CA GLN A 349 -9.00 -8.54 -11.91
C GLN A 349 -9.19 -9.89 -11.19
N GLY A 350 -9.84 -10.81 -11.83
CA GLY A 350 -10.28 -12.08 -11.24
C GLY A 350 -11.58 -11.94 -10.43
N THR A 351 -11.67 -10.94 -9.58
CA THR A 351 -12.91 -10.66 -8.83
C THR A 351 -14.06 -10.31 -9.77
N MET A 352 -13.83 -9.39 -10.70
CA MET A 352 -14.83 -9.05 -11.71
C MET A 352 -15.12 -10.21 -12.65
N GLY A 353 -14.08 -10.98 -13.00
CA GLY A 353 -14.24 -12.22 -13.76
C GLY A 353 -15.23 -13.19 -13.12
N LYS A 354 -15.16 -13.36 -11.79
CA LYS A 354 -16.13 -14.17 -11.03
C LYS A 354 -17.56 -13.64 -11.17
N TYR A 355 -17.77 -12.33 -10.98
CA TYR A 355 -19.09 -11.72 -11.11
C TYR A 355 -19.64 -11.83 -12.54
N TYR A 356 -18.81 -11.59 -13.56
CA TYR A 356 -19.22 -11.71 -14.96
C TYR A 356 -19.47 -13.15 -15.37
N ALA A 357 -18.75 -14.13 -14.82
CA ALA A 357 -19.05 -15.55 -15.01
C ALA A 357 -20.43 -15.90 -14.45
N GLN A 358 -20.76 -15.44 -13.23
CA GLN A 358 -22.09 -15.63 -12.64
C GLN A 358 -23.20 -15.00 -13.48
N LEU A 359 -23.01 -13.76 -13.93
CA LEU A 359 -23.96 -13.06 -14.80
C LEU A 359 -24.11 -13.75 -16.17
N SER A 360 -23.05 -14.38 -16.68
CA SER A 360 -23.06 -15.17 -17.91
C SER A 360 -23.61 -16.59 -17.69
N ARG A 361 -24.18 -16.90 -16.53
CA ARG A 361 -24.76 -18.22 -16.15
C ARG A 361 -23.78 -19.40 -16.22
N GLU A 362 -22.49 -19.13 -16.01
CA GLU A 362 -21.52 -20.21 -15.84
C GLU A 362 -21.80 -20.98 -14.53
N LYS A 363 -21.37 -22.25 -14.46
CA LYS A 363 -21.50 -23.01 -13.21
C LYS A 363 -20.82 -22.28 -12.06
N THR A 364 -21.43 -22.31 -10.88
CA THR A 364 -20.89 -21.63 -9.67
C THR A 364 -19.42 -21.97 -9.41
N ILE A 365 -19.06 -23.25 -9.59
CA ILE A 365 -17.67 -23.70 -9.40
C ILE A 365 -16.71 -23.08 -10.42
N VAL A 366 -17.14 -22.88 -11.67
CA VAL A 366 -16.36 -22.21 -12.72
C VAL A 366 -16.16 -20.76 -12.35
N ALA A 367 -17.23 -20.06 -11.96
CA ALA A 367 -17.16 -18.65 -11.56
C ALA A 367 -16.23 -18.47 -10.34
N GLN A 368 -16.28 -19.39 -9.37
CA GLN A 368 -15.41 -19.35 -8.21
C GLN A 368 -13.96 -19.59 -8.60
N ALA A 369 -13.66 -20.57 -9.45
CA ALA A 369 -12.32 -20.85 -9.94
C ALA A 369 -11.74 -19.67 -10.73
N VAL A 370 -12.56 -18.97 -11.54
CA VAL A 370 -12.17 -17.72 -12.21
C VAL A 370 -11.74 -16.65 -11.19
N GLY A 371 -12.45 -16.51 -10.08
CA GLY A 371 -12.07 -15.58 -9.00
C GLY A 371 -10.79 -15.95 -8.27
N GLU A 372 -10.51 -17.25 -8.17
CA GLU A 372 -9.41 -17.79 -7.36
C GLU A 372 -8.08 -17.93 -8.11
N HIS A 373 -8.07 -17.86 -9.42
CA HIS A 373 -6.88 -18.22 -10.22
C HIS A 373 -5.64 -17.37 -9.98
N TYR A 374 -5.79 -16.15 -9.45
CA TYR A 374 -4.64 -15.32 -9.06
C TYR A 374 -4.08 -15.66 -7.68
N LEU A 375 -4.82 -16.41 -6.84
CA LEU A 375 -4.39 -16.73 -5.48
C LEU A 375 -3.25 -17.77 -5.45
N PRO A 376 -2.30 -17.67 -4.50
CA PRO A 376 -2.04 -16.52 -3.66
C PRO A 376 -1.38 -15.39 -4.49
N ARG A 377 -1.73 -14.13 -4.18
CA ARG A 377 -1.19 -12.94 -4.84
C ARG A 377 0.12 -12.46 -4.21
N HIS A 378 0.30 -12.75 -2.92
CA HIS A 378 1.47 -12.37 -2.13
C HIS A 378 1.72 -13.37 -0.99
N ALA A 379 2.84 -13.24 -0.29
CA ALA A 379 3.14 -14.05 0.88
C ALA A 379 2.06 -13.84 1.98
N GLY A 380 1.57 -14.93 2.54
CA GLY A 380 0.51 -14.90 3.56
C GLY A 380 -0.91 -14.66 3.02
N ASP A 381 -1.10 -14.62 1.70
CA ASP A 381 -2.44 -14.52 1.10
C ASP A 381 -3.20 -15.84 1.26
N ILE A 382 -4.54 -15.78 1.12
CA ILE A 382 -5.38 -16.96 1.09
C ILE A 382 -5.06 -17.83 -0.14
N LEU A 383 -5.24 -19.12 0.00
CA LEU A 383 -5.08 -20.07 -1.09
C LEU A 383 -6.44 -20.35 -1.79
N PRO A 384 -6.43 -20.79 -3.07
CA PRO A 384 -7.66 -21.20 -3.74
C PRO A 384 -8.44 -22.23 -2.90
N GLN A 385 -9.73 -22.01 -2.73
CA GLN A 385 -10.57 -22.90 -1.92
C GLN A 385 -11.04 -24.10 -2.72
N THR A 386 -11.32 -23.92 -4.01
CA THR A 386 -11.78 -25.00 -4.89
C THR A 386 -10.60 -25.73 -5.52
N LYS A 387 -10.80 -27.01 -5.90
CA LYS A 387 -9.81 -27.76 -6.67
C LYS A 387 -9.61 -27.17 -8.06
N GLU A 388 -10.69 -26.75 -8.70
CA GLU A 388 -10.64 -26.08 -9.99
C GLU A 388 -9.85 -24.77 -9.95
N GLY A 389 -10.10 -23.93 -8.94
CA GLY A 389 -9.34 -22.70 -8.72
C GLY A 389 -7.85 -22.95 -8.49
N ALA A 390 -7.54 -23.99 -7.70
CA ALA A 390 -6.17 -24.41 -7.47
C ALA A 390 -5.47 -24.87 -8.77
N ILE A 391 -6.13 -25.67 -9.58
CA ILE A 391 -5.60 -26.15 -10.87
C ILE A 391 -5.36 -24.99 -11.82
N VAL A 392 -6.32 -24.07 -11.97
CA VAL A 392 -6.16 -22.91 -12.87
C VAL A 392 -5.06 -21.97 -12.37
N SER A 393 -4.95 -21.78 -11.06
CA SER A 393 -3.86 -21.00 -10.46
C SER A 393 -2.48 -21.61 -10.72
N LEU A 394 -2.36 -22.92 -10.55
CA LEU A 394 -1.12 -23.65 -10.86
C LEU A 394 -0.76 -23.50 -12.35
N ALA A 395 -1.74 -23.68 -13.25
CA ALA A 395 -1.55 -23.56 -14.68
C ALA A 395 -1.09 -22.13 -15.09
N ASP A 396 -1.73 -21.10 -14.56
CA ASP A 396 -1.36 -19.69 -14.85
C ASP A 396 0.04 -19.34 -14.37
N LYS A 397 0.37 -19.75 -13.12
CA LYS A 397 1.69 -19.51 -12.54
C LYS A 397 2.78 -20.27 -13.28
N MET A 398 2.51 -21.53 -13.62
CA MET A 398 3.47 -22.37 -14.33
C MET A 398 3.73 -21.87 -15.76
N ASP A 399 2.70 -21.46 -16.50
CA ASP A 399 2.85 -20.82 -17.81
C ASP A 399 3.74 -19.58 -17.73
N SER A 400 3.53 -18.75 -16.72
CA SER A 400 4.35 -17.54 -16.54
C SER A 400 5.81 -17.89 -16.21
N VAL A 401 6.04 -18.83 -15.27
CA VAL A 401 7.38 -19.25 -14.90
C VAL A 401 8.10 -19.86 -16.10
N ALA A 402 7.50 -20.84 -16.78
CA ALA A 402 8.11 -21.47 -17.95
C ALA A 402 8.38 -20.47 -19.08
N GLY A 403 7.43 -19.59 -19.39
CA GLY A 403 7.57 -18.59 -20.44
C GLY A 403 8.71 -17.61 -20.18
N TYR A 404 8.79 -17.02 -18.99
CA TYR A 404 9.85 -16.04 -18.70
C TYR A 404 11.23 -16.70 -18.55
N PHE A 405 11.31 -17.90 -17.97
CA PHE A 405 12.58 -18.66 -17.95
C PHE A 405 13.02 -19.07 -19.35
N GLY A 406 12.07 -19.48 -20.22
CA GLY A 406 12.36 -19.78 -21.63
C GLY A 406 12.90 -18.58 -22.41
N LEU A 407 12.57 -17.35 -22.00
CA LEU A 407 13.13 -16.13 -22.56
C LEU A 407 14.48 -15.72 -21.91
N GLY A 408 15.02 -16.51 -20.97
CA GLY A 408 16.24 -16.18 -20.25
C GLY A 408 16.08 -15.09 -19.18
N LEU A 409 14.84 -14.72 -18.83
CA LEU A 409 14.54 -13.69 -17.82
C LEU A 409 14.55 -14.32 -16.42
N ILE A 410 15.74 -14.60 -15.91
CA ILE A 410 15.95 -15.25 -14.62
C ILE A 410 16.05 -14.19 -13.52
N PRO A 411 15.31 -14.31 -12.40
CA PRO A 411 15.41 -13.37 -11.28
C PRO A 411 16.81 -13.34 -10.67
N THR A 412 17.35 -12.16 -10.41
CA THR A 412 18.61 -11.97 -9.68
C THR A 412 18.36 -11.85 -8.17
N SER A 413 19.42 -11.81 -7.34
CA SER A 413 19.29 -11.66 -5.89
C SER A 413 18.47 -10.42 -5.48
N THR A 414 18.56 -9.35 -6.26
CA THR A 414 17.95 -8.03 -5.97
C THR A 414 16.74 -7.70 -6.82
N GLU A 415 16.56 -8.33 -7.99
CA GLU A 415 15.53 -7.97 -8.96
C GLU A 415 14.68 -9.19 -9.38
N ASP A 416 13.36 -9.01 -9.34
CA ASP A 416 12.37 -9.96 -9.82
C ASP A 416 11.15 -9.18 -10.38
N PRO A 417 11.31 -8.51 -11.53
CA PRO A 417 10.27 -7.64 -12.09
C PRO A 417 8.98 -8.37 -12.46
N TYR A 418 9.08 -9.69 -12.75
CA TYR A 418 7.95 -10.54 -13.11
C TYR A 418 7.41 -11.36 -11.92
N ALA A 419 7.95 -11.15 -10.72
CA ALA A 419 7.55 -11.84 -9.49
C ALA A 419 7.60 -13.37 -9.60
N LEU A 420 8.57 -13.91 -10.32
CA LEU A 420 8.67 -15.36 -10.60
C LEU A 420 8.91 -16.18 -9.34
N ARG A 421 9.71 -15.68 -8.38
CA ARG A 421 9.89 -16.33 -7.07
C ARG A 421 8.57 -16.47 -6.33
N ARG A 422 7.76 -15.41 -6.32
CA ARG A 422 6.45 -15.42 -5.68
C ARG A 422 5.50 -16.39 -6.36
N GLN A 423 5.56 -16.51 -7.68
CA GLN A 423 4.75 -17.47 -8.43
C GLN A 423 5.16 -18.90 -8.10
N ILE A 424 6.46 -19.21 -8.03
CA ILE A 424 6.98 -20.53 -7.64
C ILE A 424 6.57 -20.89 -6.21
N LEU A 425 6.73 -19.95 -5.26
CA LEU A 425 6.28 -20.16 -3.89
C LEU A 425 4.76 -20.42 -3.83
N GLY A 426 3.97 -19.70 -4.63
CA GLY A 426 2.54 -19.95 -4.75
C GLY A 426 2.21 -21.34 -5.29
N ILE A 427 2.94 -21.83 -6.28
CA ILE A 427 2.81 -23.21 -6.79
C ILE A 427 3.04 -24.21 -5.67
N ILE A 428 4.16 -24.10 -4.94
CA ILE A 428 4.51 -24.99 -3.84
C ILE A 428 3.44 -24.98 -2.76
N GLN A 429 2.98 -23.81 -2.34
CA GLN A 429 1.95 -23.66 -1.32
C GLN A 429 0.62 -24.29 -1.72
N ILE A 430 0.19 -24.14 -2.99
CA ILE A 430 -1.04 -24.74 -3.49
C ILE A 430 -0.93 -26.25 -3.51
N VAL A 431 0.15 -26.80 -4.08
CA VAL A 431 0.38 -28.25 -4.17
C VAL A 431 0.37 -28.87 -2.79
N TRP A 432 1.05 -28.25 -1.83
CA TRP A 432 1.10 -28.74 -0.45
C TRP A 432 -0.26 -28.63 0.26
N ASN A 433 -0.92 -27.48 0.18
CA ASN A 433 -2.21 -27.28 0.86
C ASN A 433 -3.33 -28.17 0.34
N LYS A 434 -3.31 -28.50 -0.96
CA LYS A 434 -4.32 -29.34 -1.61
C LYS A 434 -3.97 -30.81 -1.63
N ASP A 435 -2.80 -31.18 -1.10
CA ASP A 435 -2.27 -32.55 -1.14
C ASP A 435 -2.28 -33.14 -2.58
N PHE A 436 -1.84 -32.30 -3.53
CA PHE A 436 -1.77 -32.70 -4.93
C PHE A 436 -0.48 -33.44 -5.23
N TYR A 437 -0.58 -34.67 -5.74
CA TYR A 437 0.58 -35.40 -6.23
C TYR A 437 0.84 -35.06 -7.71
N ILE A 438 1.72 -34.09 -7.96
CA ILE A 438 2.08 -33.62 -9.29
C ILE A 438 3.61 -33.74 -9.44
N PRO A 439 4.12 -34.68 -10.27
CA PRO A 439 5.55 -34.76 -10.59
C PRO A 439 6.00 -33.46 -11.28
N LEU A 440 6.95 -32.75 -10.68
CA LEU A 440 7.38 -31.43 -11.17
C LEU A 440 8.08 -31.50 -12.54
N ASP A 441 8.83 -32.57 -12.80
CA ASP A 441 9.44 -32.87 -14.09
C ASP A 441 8.40 -32.95 -15.22
N LYS A 442 7.29 -33.64 -14.98
CA LYS A 442 6.19 -33.75 -15.93
C LYS A 442 5.44 -32.42 -16.11
N LEU A 443 5.24 -31.67 -15.03
CA LEU A 443 4.59 -30.37 -15.06
C LEU A 443 5.44 -29.34 -15.84
N THR A 444 6.75 -29.30 -15.55
CA THR A 444 7.69 -28.41 -16.25
C THR A 444 7.84 -28.79 -17.71
N GLY A 445 7.99 -30.08 -18.03
CA GLY A 445 8.02 -30.56 -19.40
C GLY A 445 6.76 -30.13 -20.17
N LYS A 446 5.56 -30.31 -19.56
CA LYS A 446 4.31 -29.92 -20.21
C LYS A 446 4.16 -28.40 -20.39
N ALA A 447 4.77 -27.61 -19.55
CA ALA A 447 4.75 -26.15 -19.65
C ALA A 447 5.73 -25.58 -20.71
N LEU A 448 6.71 -26.37 -21.13
CA LEU A 448 7.67 -26.01 -22.17
C LEU A 448 7.21 -26.47 -23.58
N ASP A 449 6.27 -27.42 -23.68
CA ASP A 449 5.56 -27.84 -24.90
C ASP A 449 4.58 -26.75 -25.42
#